data_2e2381fe2b5e77818f3001a6a8986442
#
_entry.id   2e2381fe2b5e77818f3001a6a8986442
#
_cell.length_a   1.000
_cell.length_b   1.000
_cell.length_c   1.000
_cell.angle_alpha   90.00
_cell.angle_beta   90.00
_cell.angle_gamma   90.00
#
_symmetry.space_group_name_H-M   'P 1'
#
loop_
_entity.id
_entity.type
_entity.pdbx_description
1 polymer ?
#
loop_
_entity_poly.entity_id
_entity_poly.type
_entity_poly.pdbx_seq_one_letter_code
_entity_poly.pdbx_strand_id
1 'polypeptide(L)'
;VSQPVETTLAGSLIGATAHSGAVPMIAITAADSEGYARVAPIAAVEGPGSGFGMMLDASDFSSGGHAGWLRLDRVSWQRMDGATPIGTLKPAILARVHRSLCAQEARSYADLALGPAPFVPGKTAIPPSGKVIGARELELLVEASLDGWLTTGRFNDAFERRLGQYLGRKHVRTTNSGSSANLLAMTALTSPLLKDRALKPGDEVITVAAGFPTTVNPTLQNGLVPVFVDVRLPTYNIDPDRIEAAISPKTRAIMIAHTLGNPFDLGVVMDIARRHDLWVIEDCCDALGATFGGKKVGTFGHVGTLSFYPAHHITMGEGGAVFTDDDLLRRAVESIRDWGRDCYCAPGRDNTCGKRFKWQLGGMPAGYDHKYTYSHLGYNLKITDMQAALGLAQLERLEGFVEARKRNFAQLHRRLAPMSGRLILPEATPGSDPSWFGFPITLMPEVRQTREQLTGFLEKHRIGTRLLFAGNLTRQPYFQGRQHRISGSLEVTDRVMERTFWIGVYPGLAPAMLDYAADRIIEFLGEGL
;
A
#
# COMPACT_ATOMS: atom_id res chain seq x y z
N VAL A 1 45.83 -31.70 -19.39
CA VAL A 1 45.90 -31.20 -18.00
C VAL A 1 46.24 -29.73 -18.12
N SER A 2 45.23 -28.89 -18.25
CA SER A 2 45.35 -27.42 -18.22
C SER A 2 45.57 -26.98 -16.77
N GLN A 3 46.67 -26.25 -16.55
CA GLN A 3 46.91 -25.59 -15.27
C GLN A 3 45.75 -24.62 -14.97
N PRO A 4 45.31 -24.49 -13.72
CA PRO A 4 44.29 -23.51 -13.37
C PRO A 4 44.87 -22.11 -13.59
N VAL A 5 44.15 -21.27 -14.35
CA VAL A 5 44.36 -19.83 -14.40
C VAL A 5 44.19 -19.32 -12.97
N GLU A 6 45.23 -18.73 -12.36
CA GLU A 6 45.09 -18.02 -11.09
C GLU A 6 44.07 -16.89 -11.28
N THR A 7 42.84 -17.15 -10.91
CA THR A 7 41.77 -16.16 -10.92
C THR A 7 42.07 -15.12 -9.85
N THR A 8 42.28 -13.87 -10.26
CA THR A 8 42.35 -12.72 -9.35
C THR A 8 41.06 -12.69 -8.53
N LEU A 9 41.18 -12.89 -7.21
CA LEU A 9 40.03 -12.93 -6.31
C LEU A 9 39.32 -11.56 -6.29
N ALA A 10 38.01 -11.55 -6.39
CA ALA A 10 37.20 -10.34 -6.19
C ALA A 10 37.57 -9.68 -4.85
N GLY A 11 37.63 -8.36 -4.82
CA GLY A 11 38.08 -7.59 -3.66
C GLY A 11 39.55 -7.26 -3.63
N SER A 12 40.35 -7.74 -4.58
CA SER A 12 41.78 -7.39 -4.66
C SER A 12 41.95 -5.91 -5.00
N LEU A 13 42.77 -5.23 -4.22
CA LEU A 13 43.24 -3.88 -4.53
C LEU A 13 44.34 -4.00 -5.59
N ILE A 14 44.14 -3.32 -6.72
CA ILE A 14 45.05 -3.40 -7.86
C ILE A 14 45.83 -2.10 -7.97
N GLY A 15 47.13 -2.17 -7.96
CA GLY A 15 47.99 -1.08 -8.36
C GLY A 15 48.01 -0.96 -9.87
N ALA A 16 47.72 0.22 -10.41
CA ALA A 16 47.91 0.45 -11.84
C ALA A 16 49.40 0.47 -12.16
N THR A 17 49.82 -0.25 -13.20
CA THR A 17 51.20 -0.24 -13.70
C THR A 17 51.61 1.18 -14.08
N ALA A 18 52.79 1.54 -13.64
CA ALA A 18 53.39 2.85 -13.71
C ALA A 18 53.37 3.49 -15.10
N HIS A 19 52.49 4.49 -15.26
CA HIS A 19 52.80 5.73 -15.97
C HIS A 19 51.93 6.86 -15.36
N SER A 20 52.59 7.72 -14.60
CA SER A 20 52.11 8.99 -14.05
C SER A 20 50.61 9.07 -13.58
N GLY A 21 50.37 8.95 -12.29
CA GLY A 21 49.11 9.35 -11.67
C GLY A 21 48.06 8.23 -11.55
N ALA A 22 48.47 7.00 -11.41
CA ALA A 22 47.54 5.87 -11.30
C ALA A 22 46.75 5.88 -9.98
N VAL A 23 45.44 5.96 -10.07
CA VAL A 23 44.52 5.83 -8.94
C VAL A 23 44.39 4.36 -8.56
N PRO A 24 44.57 3.98 -7.29
CA PRO A 24 44.29 2.62 -6.84
C PRO A 24 42.86 2.19 -7.20
N MET A 25 42.68 0.96 -7.65
CA MET A 25 41.38 0.40 -8.01
C MET A 25 41.11 -0.89 -7.25
N ILE A 26 39.84 -1.18 -7.01
CA ILE A 26 39.40 -2.44 -6.42
C ILE A 26 38.73 -3.28 -7.51
N ALA A 27 39.19 -4.52 -7.66
CA ALA A 27 38.47 -5.51 -8.44
C ALA A 27 37.20 -5.94 -7.69
N ILE A 28 36.02 -5.65 -8.26
CA ILE A 28 34.74 -5.95 -7.68
C ILE A 28 34.30 -7.38 -7.98
N THR A 29 34.65 -7.88 -9.18
CA THR A 29 34.43 -9.27 -9.58
C THR A 29 35.77 -9.99 -9.79
N ALA A 30 35.74 -11.33 -9.76
CA ALA A 30 36.83 -12.10 -10.31
C ALA A 30 36.96 -11.82 -11.82
N ALA A 31 38.17 -11.97 -12.38
CA ALA A 31 38.33 -11.88 -13.81
C ALA A 31 37.58 -13.01 -14.53
N ASP A 32 36.95 -12.67 -15.65
CA ASP A 32 36.29 -13.64 -16.53
C ASP A 32 37.32 -14.47 -17.35
N SER A 33 36.82 -15.33 -18.24
CA SER A 33 37.65 -16.19 -19.10
C SER A 33 38.51 -15.41 -20.09
N GLU A 34 38.17 -14.12 -20.34
CA GLU A 34 38.93 -13.23 -21.22
C GLU A 34 39.89 -12.31 -20.45
N GLY A 35 39.93 -12.43 -19.11
CA GLY A 35 40.78 -11.66 -18.22
C GLY A 35 40.24 -10.30 -17.82
N TYR A 36 38.95 -10.01 -18.04
CA TYR A 36 38.30 -8.75 -17.64
C TYR A 36 37.61 -8.85 -16.28
N ALA A 37 37.76 -7.82 -15.46
CA ALA A 37 37.04 -7.69 -14.19
C ALA A 37 36.39 -6.32 -14.07
N ARG A 38 35.29 -6.25 -13.33
CA ARG A 38 34.71 -4.95 -12.93
C ARG A 38 35.60 -4.35 -11.84
N VAL A 39 36.00 -3.12 -12.03
CA VAL A 39 36.84 -2.37 -11.10
C VAL A 39 36.25 -1.02 -10.76
N ALA A 40 36.56 -0.51 -9.56
CA ALA A 40 36.20 0.84 -9.14
C ALA A 40 37.41 1.57 -8.58
N PRO A 41 37.66 2.84 -8.94
CA PRO A 41 38.76 3.63 -8.43
C PRO A 41 38.56 4.06 -6.99
N ILE A 42 39.64 4.10 -6.21
CA ILE A 42 39.71 4.72 -4.89
C ILE A 42 40.26 6.15 -5.07
N ALA A 43 39.41 7.17 -4.86
CA ALA A 43 39.85 8.56 -4.84
C ALA A 43 40.47 8.92 -3.49
N ALA A 44 41.52 9.75 -3.50
CA ALA A 44 42.05 10.35 -2.28
C ALA A 44 40.93 11.16 -1.54
N VAL A 45 41.04 11.29 -0.21
CA VAL A 45 40.03 11.89 0.65
C VAL A 45 40.00 13.42 0.44
N GLU A 46 39.31 13.86 -0.57
CA GLU A 46 38.77 15.23 -0.64
C GLU A 46 37.26 15.09 -0.59
N GLY A 47 36.68 15.13 0.60
CA GLY A 47 35.25 15.20 0.91
C GLY A 47 34.26 14.43 0.00
N PRO A 48 33.01 14.28 0.36
CA PRO A 48 32.00 13.68 -0.51
C PRO A 48 31.69 14.63 -1.67
N GLY A 49 32.50 14.54 -2.73
CA GLY A 49 32.12 15.12 -4.02
C GLY A 49 30.83 14.47 -4.52
N SER A 50 30.18 15.07 -5.50
CA SER A 50 28.88 14.71 -6.08
C SER A 50 28.77 13.31 -6.70
N GLY A 51 29.59 12.34 -6.30
CA GLY A 51 29.59 10.99 -6.85
C GLY A 51 29.11 9.93 -5.85
N PHE A 52 28.47 8.88 -6.35
CA PHE A 52 28.08 7.72 -5.55
C PHE A 52 29.32 6.89 -5.19
N GLY A 53 29.47 6.54 -3.92
CA GLY A 53 30.62 5.75 -3.47
C GLY A 53 30.53 5.34 -1.99
N MET A 54 31.63 4.72 -1.52
CA MET A 54 31.77 4.25 -0.15
C MET A 54 33.12 4.68 0.40
N MET A 55 33.13 5.24 1.63
CA MET A 55 34.38 5.51 2.35
C MET A 55 34.98 4.16 2.83
N LEU A 56 36.26 3.99 2.57
CA LEU A 56 37.07 2.87 3.06
C LEU A 56 38.20 3.40 3.96
N ASP A 57 38.53 2.67 5.00
CA ASP A 57 39.71 2.89 5.83
C ASP A 57 40.64 1.68 5.78
N ALA A 58 41.86 1.82 6.36
CA ALA A 58 42.86 0.74 6.35
C ALA A 58 42.36 -0.53 7.06
N SER A 59 41.41 -0.40 7.99
CA SER A 59 40.83 -1.55 8.73
C SER A 59 39.83 -2.38 7.90
N ASP A 60 39.38 -1.84 6.77
CA ASP A 60 38.49 -2.56 5.85
C ASP A 60 39.21 -3.62 5.00
N PHE A 61 40.54 -3.62 5.02
CA PHE A 61 41.36 -4.57 4.28
C PHE A 61 41.87 -5.70 5.19
N SER A 62 42.01 -6.88 4.62
CA SER A 62 42.69 -8.01 5.27
C SER A 62 44.23 -7.92 5.11
N SER A 63 44.72 -7.23 4.07
CA SER A 63 46.11 -6.95 3.80
C SER A 63 46.23 -5.72 2.90
N GLY A 64 47.27 -4.89 3.08
CA GLY A 64 47.63 -3.80 2.17
C GLY A 64 46.55 -2.72 2.05
N GLY A 65 46.16 -2.04 3.15
CA GLY A 65 45.03 -1.12 3.14
C GLY A 65 45.39 0.29 2.67
N HIS A 66 44.47 0.89 1.89
CA HIS A 66 44.45 2.32 1.56
C HIS A 66 43.14 2.95 1.97
N ALA A 67 43.17 4.02 2.77
CA ALA A 67 42.00 4.81 3.06
C ALA A 67 41.59 5.66 1.84
N GLY A 68 40.32 5.76 1.56
CA GLY A 68 39.85 6.57 0.45
C GLY A 68 38.38 6.37 0.13
N TRP A 69 37.88 7.17 -0.82
CA TRP A 69 36.52 7.10 -1.31
C TRP A 69 36.44 6.15 -2.53
N LEU A 70 35.81 4.99 -2.37
CA LEU A 70 35.57 4.06 -3.47
C LEU A 70 34.46 4.60 -4.40
N ARG A 71 34.81 4.97 -5.62
CA ARG A 71 33.92 5.57 -6.62
C ARG A 71 33.11 4.50 -7.34
N LEU A 72 31.95 4.15 -6.80
CA LEU A 72 31.04 3.17 -7.39
C LEU A 72 30.29 3.71 -8.62
N ASP A 73 30.26 5.03 -8.79
CA ASP A 73 29.75 5.71 -9.98
C ASP A 73 30.71 5.61 -11.21
N ARG A 74 31.93 5.12 -10.99
CA ARG A 74 32.95 4.97 -12.04
C ARG A 74 33.37 3.52 -12.24
N VAL A 75 32.47 2.57 -11.99
CA VAL A 75 32.75 1.15 -12.24
C VAL A 75 32.91 0.91 -13.74
N SER A 76 33.99 0.21 -14.12
CA SER A 76 34.26 -0.13 -15.49
C SER A 76 34.78 -1.56 -15.61
N TRP A 77 34.67 -2.16 -16.79
CA TRP A 77 35.35 -3.40 -17.12
C TRP A 77 36.77 -3.08 -17.54
N GLN A 78 37.75 -3.71 -16.92
CA GLN A 78 39.15 -3.56 -17.27
C GLN A 78 39.81 -4.92 -17.38
N ARG A 79 40.73 -5.02 -18.33
CA ARG A 79 41.56 -6.20 -18.50
C ARG A 79 42.58 -6.26 -17.36
N MET A 80 42.72 -7.43 -16.76
CA MET A 80 43.50 -7.63 -15.53
C MET A 80 44.90 -8.18 -15.81
N ASP A 81 45.31 -8.33 -17.08
CA ASP A 81 46.59 -8.85 -17.47
C ASP A 81 47.73 -7.99 -16.87
N GLY A 82 48.60 -8.63 -16.10
CA GLY A 82 49.73 -7.96 -15.47
C GLY A 82 49.37 -7.09 -14.25
N ALA A 83 48.12 -7.07 -13.80
CA ALA A 83 47.73 -6.38 -12.57
C ALA A 83 48.25 -7.13 -11.33
N THR A 84 48.97 -6.41 -10.46
CA THR A 84 49.47 -6.98 -9.21
C THR A 84 48.57 -6.55 -8.05
N PRO A 85 47.99 -7.48 -7.30
CA PRO A 85 47.24 -7.13 -6.09
C PRO A 85 48.16 -6.52 -5.03
N ILE A 86 47.80 -5.37 -4.48
CA ILE A 86 48.50 -4.67 -3.39
C ILE A 86 47.78 -4.75 -2.06
N GLY A 87 46.56 -5.30 -2.05
CA GLY A 87 45.76 -5.52 -0.86
C GLY A 87 44.45 -6.23 -1.19
N THR A 88 43.71 -6.65 -0.18
CA THR A 88 42.43 -7.36 -0.34
C THR A 88 41.41 -6.84 0.66
N LEU A 89 40.20 -6.51 0.19
CA LEU A 89 39.06 -6.15 1.05
C LEU A 89 38.63 -7.34 1.90
N LYS A 90 38.23 -7.06 3.13
CA LYS A 90 37.52 -8.06 3.95
C LYS A 90 36.23 -8.50 3.24
N PRO A 91 35.82 -9.78 3.33
CA PRO A 91 34.61 -10.29 2.65
C PRO A 91 33.35 -9.50 2.98
N ALA A 92 33.20 -9.05 4.23
CA ALA A 92 32.03 -8.25 4.65
C ALA A 92 31.99 -6.88 3.95
N ILE A 93 33.16 -6.25 3.70
CA ILE A 93 33.22 -4.98 2.99
C ILE A 93 32.94 -5.18 1.51
N LEU A 94 33.50 -6.23 0.90
CA LEU A 94 33.23 -6.59 -0.49
C LEU A 94 31.73 -6.85 -0.70
N ALA A 95 31.06 -7.57 0.22
CA ALA A 95 29.62 -7.79 0.18
C ALA A 95 28.83 -6.46 0.22
N ARG A 96 29.27 -5.49 1.02
CA ARG A 96 28.66 -4.13 1.05
C ARG A 96 28.84 -3.39 -0.26
N VAL A 97 30.02 -3.50 -0.90
CA VAL A 97 30.27 -2.93 -2.23
C VAL A 97 29.31 -3.52 -3.27
N HIS A 98 29.20 -4.85 -3.34
CA HIS A 98 28.28 -5.51 -4.25
C HIS A 98 26.83 -5.08 -4.01
N ARG A 99 26.40 -5.01 -2.75
CA ARG A 99 25.07 -4.54 -2.38
C ARG A 99 24.78 -3.13 -2.92
N SER A 100 25.73 -2.21 -2.73
CA SER A 100 25.61 -0.83 -3.23
C SER A 100 25.53 -0.76 -4.74
N LEU A 101 26.30 -1.60 -5.45
CA LEU A 101 26.24 -1.68 -6.91
C LEU A 101 24.90 -2.23 -7.41
N CYS A 102 24.37 -3.29 -6.80
CA CYS A 102 23.06 -3.82 -7.18
C CYS A 102 21.95 -2.75 -7.01
N ALA A 103 22.02 -1.99 -5.92
CA ALA A 103 21.06 -0.89 -5.69
C ALA A 103 21.20 0.22 -6.74
N GLN A 104 22.44 0.59 -7.10
CA GLN A 104 22.71 1.59 -8.14
C GLN A 104 22.22 1.13 -9.52
N GLU A 105 22.48 -0.10 -9.91
CA GLU A 105 22.02 -0.66 -11.20
C GLU A 105 20.48 -0.67 -11.27
N ALA A 106 19.81 -1.01 -10.16
CA ALA A 106 18.36 -0.97 -10.06
C ALA A 106 17.81 0.46 -10.27
N ARG A 107 18.48 1.48 -9.69
CA ARG A 107 18.14 2.89 -9.90
C ARG A 107 18.31 3.29 -11.36
N SER A 108 19.48 3.02 -11.94
CA SER A 108 19.80 3.34 -13.34
C SER A 108 18.82 2.69 -14.30
N TYR A 109 18.44 1.44 -14.05
CA TYR A 109 17.41 0.75 -14.84
C TYR A 109 16.05 1.45 -14.73
N ALA A 110 15.65 1.86 -13.52
CA ALA A 110 14.38 2.54 -13.33
C ALA A 110 14.30 3.87 -14.09
N ASP A 111 15.38 4.65 -14.06
CA ASP A 111 15.46 5.95 -14.77
C ASP A 111 15.37 5.77 -16.29
N LEU A 112 15.88 4.66 -16.82
CA LEU A 112 15.81 4.33 -18.25
C LEU A 112 14.45 3.73 -18.67
N ALA A 113 13.88 2.84 -17.85
CA ALA A 113 12.79 1.97 -18.26
C ALA A 113 11.40 2.38 -17.74
N LEU A 114 11.33 3.15 -16.63
CA LEU A 114 10.07 3.46 -15.96
C LEU A 114 9.61 4.91 -16.14
N GLY A 115 10.21 5.65 -17.06
CA GLY A 115 9.79 7.01 -17.43
C GLY A 115 8.39 7.03 -18.06
N PRO A 116 7.66 8.16 -17.95
CA PRO A 116 6.35 8.29 -18.58
C PRO A 116 6.47 8.27 -20.10
N ALA A 117 5.63 7.44 -20.76
CA ALA A 117 5.52 7.46 -22.22
C ALA A 117 4.77 8.72 -22.71
N PRO A 118 5.09 9.26 -23.88
CA PRO A 118 4.35 10.37 -24.47
C PRO A 118 2.86 10.03 -24.69
N PHE A 119 1.99 10.97 -24.36
CA PHE A 119 0.56 10.81 -24.59
C PHE A 119 0.21 11.16 -26.04
N VAL A 120 -0.45 10.23 -26.73
CA VAL A 120 -1.01 10.44 -28.08
C VAL A 120 -2.52 10.18 -28.00
N PRO A 121 -3.39 11.22 -28.22
CA PRO A 121 -4.84 11.09 -28.14
C PRO A 121 -5.37 9.95 -29.03
N GLY A 122 -6.26 9.12 -28.49
CA GLY A 122 -6.86 7.97 -29.18
C GLY A 122 -5.94 6.76 -29.40
N LYS A 123 -4.64 6.88 -29.11
CA LYS A 123 -3.65 5.78 -29.23
C LYS A 123 -3.14 5.33 -27.87
N THR A 124 -2.72 6.26 -27.01
CA THR A 124 -2.25 5.94 -25.65
C THR A 124 -3.44 5.63 -24.74
N ALA A 125 -3.40 4.51 -24.03
CA ALA A 125 -4.44 4.16 -23.07
C ALA A 125 -4.42 5.12 -21.86
N ILE A 126 -5.60 5.50 -21.39
CA ILE A 126 -5.82 6.27 -20.17
C ILE A 126 -6.43 5.31 -19.14
N PRO A 127 -5.65 4.68 -18.27
CA PRO A 127 -6.17 3.71 -17.29
C PRO A 127 -6.92 4.42 -16.16
N PRO A 128 -7.95 3.78 -15.56
CA PRO A 128 -8.68 4.35 -14.43
C PRO A 128 -7.85 4.40 -13.15
N SER A 129 -6.86 3.52 -13.03
CA SER A 129 -5.96 3.44 -11.90
C SER A 129 -4.61 2.88 -12.34
N GLY A 130 -3.57 3.10 -11.54
CA GLY A 130 -2.24 2.59 -11.82
C GLY A 130 -1.27 2.91 -10.69
N LYS A 131 -0.07 2.39 -10.83
CA LYS A 131 1.05 2.62 -9.92
C LYS A 131 2.07 3.55 -10.56
N VAL A 132 2.79 4.29 -9.75
CA VAL A 132 3.96 5.08 -10.15
C VAL A 132 5.16 4.54 -9.39
N ILE A 133 5.98 3.75 -10.07
CA ILE A 133 7.20 3.13 -9.56
C ILE A 133 8.40 3.88 -10.15
N GLY A 134 9.44 4.07 -9.36
CA GLY A 134 10.66 4.73 -9.77
C GLY A 134 11.91 4.09 -9.16
N ALA A 135 13.00 4.84 -9.17
CA ALA A 135 14.31 4.36 -8.78
C ALA A 135 14.37 3.90 -7.31
N ARG A 136 13.72 4.67 -6.40
CA ARG A 136 13.76 4.37 -4.96
C ARG A 136 13.05 3.08 -4.61
N GLU A 137 11.94 2.78 -5.29
CA GLU A 137 11.20 1.55 -5.10
C GLU A 137 12.04 0.33 -5.49
N LEU A 138 12.69 0.37 -6.66
CA LEU A 138 13.54 -0.75 -7.10
C LEU A 138 14.78 -0.91 -6.23
N GLU A 139 15.39 0.18 -5.81
CA GLU A 139 16.53 0.17 -4.88
C GLU A 139 16.19 -0.58 -3.59
N LEU A 140 15.09 -0.21 -2.91
CA LEU A 140 14.71 -0.84 -1.64
C LEU A 140 14.25 -2.30 -1.81
N LEU A 141 13.62 -2.65 -2.94
CA LEU A 141 13.29 -4.03 -3.27
C LEU A 141 14.54 -4.89 -3.40
N VAL A 142 15.56 -4.40 -4.10
CA VAL A 142 16.86 -5.09 -4.23
C VAL A 142 17.53 -5.22 -2.85
N GLU A 143 17.55 -4.15 -2.05
CA GLU A 143 18.10 -4.21 -0.70
C GLU A 143 17.42 -5.27 0.17
N ALA A 144 16.09 -5.33 0.17
CA ALA A 144 15.34 -6.33 0.93
C ALA A 144 15.63 -7.76 0.46
N SER A 145 15.77 -7.94 -0.86
CA SER A 145 16.13 -9.24 -1.45
C SER A 145 17.53 -9.70 -1.02
N LEU A 146 18.49 -8.79 -0.97
CA LEU A 146 19.86 -9.07 -0.55
C LEU A 146 20.00 -9.32 0.97
N ASP A 147 19.02 -8.90 1.80
CA ASP A 147 18.99 -9.28 3.22
C ASP A 147 18.75 -10.78 3.41
N GLY A 148 18.09 -11.45 2.45
CA GLY A 148 17.74 -12.87 2.54
C GLY A 148 16.71 -13.17 3.63
N TRP A 149 16.16 -12.15 4.31
CA TRP A 149 15.12 -12.27 5.33
C TRP A 149 13.76 -12.07 4.68
N LEU A 150 13.09 -13.16 4.33
CA LEU A 150 11.95 -13.14 3.43
C LEU A 150 10.57 -12.93 4.10
N THR A 151 10.48 -13.03 5.44
CA THR A 151 9.27 -12.69 6.20
C THR A 151 9.36 -11.26 6.75
N THR A 152 8.43 -10.82 7.61
CA THR A 152 8.47 -9.48 8.23
C THR A 152 9.81 -9.24 8.94
N GLY A 153 10.46 -8.13 8.65
CA GLY A 153 11.78 -7.76 9.14
C GLY A 153 11.96 -6.24 9.28
N ARG A 154 13.17 -5.75 9.03
CA ARG A 154 13.55 -4.34 9.26
C ARG A 154 12.74 -3.33 8.44
N PHE A 155 12.38 -3.68 7.22
CA PHE A 155 11.56 -2.82 6.36
C PHE A 155 10.11 -2.76 6.85
N ASN A 156 9.58 -3.89 7.30
CA ASN A 156 8.24 -3.91 7.89
C ASN A 156 8.18 -3.07 9.18
N ASP A 157 9.15 -3.22 10.06
CA ASP A 157 9.22 -2.41 11.29
C ASP A 157 9.34 -0.91 10.99
N ALA A 158 10.11 -0.54 9.96
CA ALA A 158 10.25 0.84 9.52
C ALA A 158 8.95 1.38 8.91
N PHE A 159 8.28 0.57 8.09
CA PHE A 159 7.01 0.94 7.46
C PHE A 159 5.90 1.13 8.49
N GLU A 160 5.67 0.15 9.39
CA GLU A 160 4.65 0.24 10.45
C GLU A 160 4.86 1.49 11.31
N ARG A 161 6.10 1.78 11.70
CA ARG A 161 6.45 2.96 12.49
C ARG A 161 6.18 4.26 11.73
N ARG A 162 6.65 4.40 10.48
CA ARG A 162 6.45 5.62 9.68
C ARG A 162 4.99 5.85 9.33
N LEU A 163 4.25 4.80 8.98
CA LEU A 163 2.82 4.89 8.72
C LEU A 163 2.07 5.31 10.00
N GLY A 164 2.43 4.76 11.16
CA GLY A 164 1.87 5.16 12.45
C GLY A 164 2.12 6.64 12.75
N GLN A 165 3.33 7.14 12.49
CA GLN A 165 3.67 8.56 12.62
C GLN A 165 2.84 9.44 11.65
N TYR A 166 2.70 9.01 10.40
CA TYR A 166 1.90 9.72 9.39
C TYR A 166 0.42 9.82 9.77
N LEU A 167 -0.15 8.75 10.29
CA LEU A 167 -1.55 8.68 10.71
C LEU A 167 -1.79 9.29 12.09
N GLY A 168 -0.75 9.45 12.93
CA GLY A 168 -0.89 9.79 14.34
C GLY A 168 -1.51 8.65 15.15
N ARG A 169 -1.23 7.39 14.80
CA ARG A 169 -1.72 6.17 15.48
C ARG A 169 -0.60 5.42 16.18
N LYS A 170 -0.89 4.93 17.39
CA LYS A 170 0.06 4.22 18.25
C LYS A 170 0.45 2.85 17.68
N HIS A 171 -0.51 2.11 17.15
CA HIS A 171 -0.33 0.75 16.67
C HIS A 171 -0.73 0.61 15.21
N VAL A 172 0.20 0.12 14.40
CA VAL A 172 -0.01 -0.26 13.01
C VAL A 172 0.49 -1.69 12.84
N ARG A 173 -0.29 -2.53 12.16
CA ARG A 173 0.11 -3.89 11.79
C ARG A 173 -0.20 -4.14 10.34
N THR A 174 0.83 -4.45 9.56
CA THR A 174 0.69 -4.80 8.16
C THR A 174 0.02 -6.14 7.95
N THR A 175 -0.69 -6.25 6.84
CA THR A 175 -1.33 -7.47 6.34
C THR A 175 -1.03 -7.67 4.87
N ASN A 176 -1.24 -8.89 4.35
CA ASN A 176 -0.96 -9.24 2.95
C ASN A 176 -1.94 -8.65 1.94
N SER A 177 -3.02 -8.01 2.36
CA SER A 177 -3.94 -7.24 1.51
C SER A 177 -4.87 -6.35 2.34
N GLY A 178 -5.54 -5.37 1.71
CA GLY A 178 -6.61 -4.59 2.35
C GLY A 178 -7.81 -5.46 2.73
N SER A 179 -8.13 -6.48 1.93
CA SER A 179 -9.17 -7.45 2.27
C SER A 179 -8.87 -8.21 3.55
N SER A 180 -7.62 -8.61 3.73
CA SER A 180 -7.13 -9.23 4.96
C SER A 180 -7.13 -8.24 6.14
N ALA A 181 -6.86 -6.96 5.89
CA ALA A 181 -6.95 -5.93 6.92
C ALA A 181 -8.40 -5.78 7.43
N ASN A 182 -9.37 -5.73 6.52
CA ASN A 182 -10.79 -5.68 6.87
C ASN A 182 -11.24 -6.94 7.63
N LEU A 183 -10.85 -8.13 7.16
CA LEU A 183 -11.13 -9.38 7.84
C LEU A 183 -10.53 -9.39 9.25
N LEU A 184 -9.28 -9.01 9.38
CA LEU A 184 -8.56 -8.98 10.65
C LEU A 184 -9.17 -7.97 11.63
N ALA A 185 -9.53 -6.76 11.16
CA ALA A 185 -10.18 -5.74 11.96
C ALA A 185 -11.53 -6.22 12.54
N MET A 186 -12.38 -6.82 11.70
CA MET A 186 -13.67 -7.36 12.14
C MET A 186 -13.48 -8.55 13.08
N THR A 187 -12.60 -9.50 12.75
CA THR A 187 -12.34 -10.68 13.59
C THR A 187 -11.74 -10.26 14.94
N ALA A 188 -10.93 -9.20 15.00
CA ALA A 188 -10.39 -8.70 16.26
C ALA A 188 -11.50 -8.21 17.23
N LEU A 189 -12.62 -7.73 16.72
CA LEU A 189 -13.78 -7.34 17.55
C LEU A 189 -14.51 -8.54 18.15
N THR A 190 -14.29 -9.77 17.67
CA THR A 190 -14.84 -11.00 18.28
C THR A 190 -13.94 -11.58 19.38
N SER A 191 -12.78 -10.95 19.63
CA SER A 191 -11.78 -11.46 20.59
C SER A 191 -12.33 -11.54 22.01
N PRO A 192 -12.12 -12.66 22.74
CA PRO A 192 -12.47 -12.76 24.16
C PRO A 192 -11.80 -11.71 25.06
N LEU A 193 -10.70 -11.11 24.60
CA LEU A 193 -10.02 -10.03 25.33
C LEU A 193 -10.93 -8.81 25.55
N LEU A 194 -11.94 -8.62 24.68
CA LEU A 194 -12.90 -7.53 24.76
C LEU A 194 -14.08 -7.80 25.71
N LYS A 195 -14.14 -8.99 26.31
CA LYS A 195 -15.17 -9.40 27.30
C LYS A 195 -16.59 -9.18 26.78
N ASP A 196 -17.39 -8.39 27.49
CA ASP A 196 -18.80 -8.13 27.14
C ASP A 196 -18.98 -7.30 25.88
N ARG A 197 -17.96 -6.56 25.44
CA ARG A 197 -17.95 -5.82 24.19
C ARG A 197 -17.57 -6.66 22.96
N ALA A 198 -17.13 -7.92 23.16
CA ALA A 198 -16.82 -8.82 22.05
C ALA A 198 -18.08 -9.08 21.20
N LEU A 199 -17.94 -8.99 19.88
CA LEU A 199 -19.01 -9.33 18.93
C LEU A 199 -19.28 -10.84 18.96
N LYS A 200 -20.55 -11.20 18.81
CA LYS A 200 -21.02 -12.59 18.80
C LYS A 200 -21.82 -12.88 17.52
N PRO A 201 -21.84 -14.13 17.06
CA PRO A 201 -22.69 -14.52 15.93
C PRO A 201 -24.13 -14.04 16.13
N GLY A 202 -24.69 -13.43 15.08
CA GLY A 202 -26.03 -12.81 15.09
C GLY A 202 -26.06 -11.33 15.48
N ASP A 203 -24.95 -10.75 15.97
CA ASP A 203 -24.84 -9.30 16.16
C ASP A 203 -24.88 -8.58 14.80
N GLU A 204 -25.45 -7.38 14.80
CA GLU A 204 -25.63 -6.57 13.59
C GLU A 204 -24.50 -5.55 13.41
N VAL A 205 -24.08 -5.40 12.14
CA VAL A 205 -23.08 -4.41 11.70
C VAL A 205 -23.69 -3.52 10.63
N ILE A 206 -23.80 -2.21 10.89
CA ILE A 206 -24.28 -1.23 9.92
C ILE A 206 -23.21 -0.99 8.85
N THR A 207 -23.62 -1.01 7.59
CA THR A 207 -22.77 -0.82 6.41
C THR A 207 -23.59 -0.33 5.21
N VAL A 208 -22.98 -0.26 4.00
CA VAL A 208 -23.64 0.10 2.75
C VAL A 208 -23.56 -1.03 1.73
N ALA A 209 -24.58 -1.15 0.87
CA ALA A 209 -24.56 -2.12 -0.22
C ALA A 209 -23.85 -1.59 -1.47
N ALA A 210 -23.75 -0.27 -1.67
CA ALA A 210 -22.92 0.36 -2.69
C ALA A 210 -21.45 0.38 -2.25
N GLY A 211 -20.88 -0.79 -1.99
CA GLY A 211 -19.54 -0.93 -1.41
C GLY A 211 -18.71 -2.03 -2.08
N PHE A 212 -17.44 -2.09 -1.68
CA PHE A 212 -16.56 -3.19 -2.09
C PHE A 212 -16.88 -4.44 -1.26
N PRO A 213 -16.88 -5.65 -1.86
CA PRO A 213 -17.28 -6.87 -1.15
C PRO A 213 -16.53 -7.08 0.17
N THR A 214 -15.25 -6.77 0.23
CA THR A 214 -14.42 -7.06 1.42
C THR A 214 -14.57 -6.05 2.56
N THR A 215 -15.35 -4.98 2.39
CA THR A 215 -15.86 -4.16 3.50
C THR A 215 -17.01 -4.89 4.23
N VAL A 216 -17.80 -5.72 3.52
CA VAL A 216 -18.98 -6.41 4.06
C VAL A 216 -18.71 -7.88 4.40
N ASN A 217 -17.95 -8.60 3.57
CA ASN A 217 -17.71 -10.03 3.74
C ASN A 217 -17.20 -10.45 5.12
N PRO A 218 -16.31 -9.68 5.79
CA PRO A 218 -15.87 -10.00 7.15
C PRO A 218 -17.00 -10.11 8.17
N THR A 219 -18.08 -9.34 8.00
CA THR A 219 -19.30 -9.44 8.82
C THR A 219 -19.89 -10.85 8.69
N LEU A 220 -20.12 -11.32 7.47
CA LEU A 220 -20.67 -12.66 7.20
C LEU A 220 -19.73 -13.78 7.65
N GLN A 221 -18.42 -13.62 7.41
CA GLN A 221 -17.40 -14.61 7.76
C GLN A 221 -17.29 -14.84 9.28
N ASN A 222 -17.63 -13.83 10.08
CA ASN A 222 -17.66 -13.93 11.54
C ASN A 222 -19.06 -14.27 12.09
N GLY A 223 -20.01 -14.68 11.23
CA GLY A 223 -21.37 -15.03 11.64
C GLY A 223 -22.24 -13.84 12.07
N LEU A 224 -21.79 -12.62 11.75
CA LEU A 224 -22.51 -11.38 12.03
C LEU A 224 -23.49 -11.06 10.90
N VAL A 225 -24.42 -10.14 11.14
CA VAL A 225 -25.50 -9.78 10.20
C VAL A 225 -25.27 -8.36 9.67
N PRO A 226 -24.99 -8.17 8.37
CA PRO A 226 -24.89 -6.83 7.80
C PRO A 226 -26.26 -6.16 7.75
N VAL A 227 -26.30 -4.89 8.16
CA VAL A 227 -27.46 -4.01 8.07
C VAL A 227 -27.15 -2.92 7.07
N PHE A 228 -27.83 -2.96 5.93
CA PHE A 228 -27.59 -2.01 4.85
C PHE A 228 -28.42 -0.75 5.02
N VAL A 229 -27.72 0.39 4.95
CA VAL A 229 -28.27 1.73 4.86
C VAL A 229 -27.95 2.26 3.46
N ASP A 230 -28.88 3.02 2.87
CA ASP A 230 -28.67 3.61 1.55
C ASP A 230 -27.55 4.64 1.55
N VAL A 231 -27.04 4.96 0.37
CA VAL A 231 -26.04 6.01 0.17
C VAL A 231 -26.69 7.30 -0.29
N ARG A 232 -25.93 8.40 -0.26
CA ARG A 232 -26.40 9.73 -0.70
C ARG A 232 -25.55 10.21 -1.88
N LEU A 233 -26.19 10.67 -2.95
CA LEU A 233 -25.56 11.46 -3.99
C LEU A 233 -25.56 12.94 -3.58
N PRO A 234 -24.54 13.73 -3.97
CA PRO A 234 -23.41 13.39 -4.83
C PRO A 234 -22.14 12.91 -4.10
N THR A 235 -22.20 12.59 -2.80
CA THR A 235 -21.04 12.17 -2.00
C THR A 235 -20.71 10.69 -2.16
N TYR A 236 -21.66 9.85 -2.57
CA TYR A 236 -21.59 8.38 -2.69
C TYR A 236 -21.35 7.65 -1.36
N ASN A 237 -21.36 8.34 -0.24
CA ASN A 237 -21.20 7.79 1.10
C ASN A 237 -22.56 7.41 1.71
N ILE A 238 -22.52 6.67 2.82
CA ILE A 238 -23.70 6.34 3.61
C ILE A 238 -24.54 7.59 3.88
N ASP A 239 -25.88 7.47 3.80
CA ASP A 239 -26.77 8.54 4.20
C ASP A 239 -26.79 8.68 5.74
N PRO A 240 -26.17 9.73 6.31
CA PRO A 240 -26.01 9.85 7.76
C PRO A 240 -27.36 9.98 8.49
N ASP A 241 -28.38 10.56 7.84
CA ASP A 241 -29.69 10.76 8.44
C ASP A 241 -30.50 9.47 8.62
N ARG A 242 -30.05 8.37 7.98
CA ARG A 242 -30.69 7.05 8.05
C ARG A 242 -30.01 6.07 9.00
N ILE A 243 -28.83 6.39 9.52
CA ILE A 243 -28.05 5.48 10.35
C ILE A 243 -28.78 5.15 11.66
N GLU A 244 -29.33 6.15 12.33
CA GLU A 244 -29.96 5.97 13.64
C GLU A 244 -31.20 5.07 13.55
N ALA A 245 -31.99 5.20 12.48
CA ALA A 245 -33.14 4.33 12.21
C ALA A 245 -32.76 2.88 11.91
N ALA A 246 -31.50 2.62 11.57
CA ALA A 246 -30.98 1.27 11.34
C ALA A 246 -30.56 0.54 12.62
N ILE A 247 -30.50 1.23 13.76
CA ILE A 247 -30.04 0.65 15.03
C ILE A 247 -31.14 -0.24 15.62
N SER A 248 -30.75 -1.42 16.07
CA SER A 248 -31.57 -2.37 16.81
C SER A 248 -30.85 -2.78 18.11
N PRO A 249 -31.52 -3.50 19.02
CA PRO A 249 -30.86 -4.08 20.19
C PRO A 249 -29.70 -5.05 19.87
N LYS A 250 -29.59 -5.52 18.62
CA LYS A 250 -28.51 -6.39 18.15
C LYS A 250 -27.35 -5.64 17.48
N THR A 251 -27.53 -4.34 17.19
CA THR A 251 -26.50 -3.55 16.53
C THR A 251 -25.34 -3.32 17.50
N ARG A 252 -24.12 -3.67 17.06
CA ARG A 252 -22.89 -3.60 17.86
C ARG A 252 -21.75 -2.86 17.18
N ALA A 253 -21.79 -2.71 15.84
CA ALA A 253 -20.72 -2.08 15.09
C ALA A 253 -21.23 -1.33 13.86
N ILE A 254 -20.40 -0.41 13.39
CA ILE A 254 -20.50 0.26 12.09
C ILE A 254 -19.19 -0.03 11.36
N MET A 255 -19.25 -0.53 10.12
CA MET A 255 -18.09 -0.68 9.23
C MET A 255 -18.40 -0.11 7.88
N ILE A 256 -17.73 0.98 7.52
CA ILE A 256 -18.01 1.78 6.32
C ILE A 256 -16.69 2.17 5.65
N ALA A 257 -16.68 2.16 4.32
CA ALA A 257 -15.57 2.70 3.53
C ALA A 257 -15.76 4.21 3.27
N HIS A 258 -14.65 4.93 3.17
CA HIS A 258 -14.60 6.28 2.62
C HIS A 258 -14.61 6.17 1.09
N THR A 259 -15.78 6.29 0.49
CA THR A 259 -16.05 5.93 -0.90
C THR A 259 -15.16 6.72 -1.88
N LEU A 260 -14.33 6.00 -2.65
CA LEU A 260 -13.39 6.57 -3.62
C LEU A 260 -12.53 7.72 -3.06
N GLY A 261 -12.20 7.66 -1.77
CA GLY A 261 -11.34 8.65 -1.12
C GLY A 261 -12.07 9.86 -0.55
N ASN A 262 -13.41 9.88 -0.63
CA ASN A 262 -14.24 10.90 -0.03
C ASN A 262 -14.68 10.47 1.38
N PRO A 263 -14.25 11.15 2.45
CA PRO A 263 -14.67 10.80 3.80
C PRO A 263 -16.21 10.83 3.96
N PHE A 264 -16.79 9.82 4.60
CA PHE A 264 -18.17 9.91 5.06
C PHE A 264 -18.28 10.92 6.22
N ASP A 265 -19.49 11.31 6.60
CA ASP A 265 -19.71 12.25 7.71
C ASP A 265 -19.31 11.62 9.05
N LEU A 266 -18.04 11.80 9.40
CA LEU A 266 -17.45 11.28 10.64
C LEU A 266 -18.03 11.97 11.88
N GLY A 267 -18.52 13.20 11.76
CA GLY A 267 -19.16 13.90 12.86
C GLY A 267 -20.42 13.18 13.33
N VAL A 268 -21.32 12.91 12.40
CA VAL A 268 -22.60 12.21 12.68
C VAL A 268 -22.34 10.75 13.05
N VAL A 269 -21.52 10.02 12.29
CA VAL A 269 -21.26 8.59 12.56
C VAL A 269 -20.66 8.38 13.94
N MET A 270 -19.68 9.19 14.34
CA MET A 270 -19.03 9.06 15.66
C MET A 270 -19.93 9.50 16.80
N ASP A 271 -20.82 10.47 16.58
CA ASP A 271 -21.82 10.85 17.58
C ASP A 271 -22.82 9.72 17.85
N ILE A 272 -23.38 9.14 16.79
CA ILE A 272 -24.28 7.99 16.88
C ILE A 272 -23.57 6.80 17.56
N ALA A 273 -22.36 6.47 17.12
CA ALA A 273 -21.61 5.36 17.70
C ALA A 273 -21.36 5.53 19.21
N ARG A 274 -21.07 6.74 19.67
CA ARG A 274 -20.88 7.06 21.09
C ARG A 274 -22.17 6.93 21.89
N ARG A 275 -23.30 7.43 21.36
CA ARG A 275 -24.63 7.35 22.03
C ARG A 275 -25.12 5.90 22.20
N HIS A 276 -24.75 5.02 21.27
CA HIS A 276 -25.22 3.64 21.23
C HIS A 276 -24.13 2.61 21.56
N ASP A 277 -22.96 3.03 22.07
CA ASP A 277 -21.78 2.19 22.40
C ASP A 277 -21.39 1.23 21.28
N LEU A 278 -21.33 1.72 20.02
CA LEU A 278 -21.00 0.92 18.85
C LEU A 278 -19.50 0.95 18.54
N TRP A 279 -18.95 -0.16 18.12
CA TRP A 279 -17.65 -0.19 17.48
C TRP A 279 -17.70 0.50 16.12
N VAL A 280 -16.63 1.20 15.75
CA VAL A 280 -16.48 1.80 14.42
C VAL A 280 -15.19 1.32 13.78
N ILE A 281 -15.31 0.69 12.60
CA ILE A 281 -14.21 0.37 11.70
C ILE A 281 -14.30 1.30 10.50
N GLU A 282 -13.26 2.09 10.30
CA GLU A 282 -13.11 2.93 9.11
C GLU A 282 -12.31 2.18 8.04
N ASP A 283 -12.94 1.78 6.94
CA ASP A 283 -12.24 1.24 5.78
C ASP A 283 -11.68 2.39 4.95
N CYS A 284 -10.38 2.64 5.10
CA CYS A 284 -9.65 3.73 4.44
C CYS A 284 -8.88 3.25 3.21
N CYS A 285 -9.18 2.07 2.66
CA CYS A 285 -8.44 1.51 1.51
C CYS A 285 -8.31 2.51 0.36
N ASP A 286 -9.38 3.27 0.08
CA ASP A 286 -9.40 4.29 -0.96
C ASP A 286 -9.06 5.71 -0.48
N ALA A 287 -8.72 5.91 0.81
CA ALA A 287 -8.73 7.24 1.42
C ALA A 287 -7.44 7.62 2.18
N LEU A 288 -6.32 6.91 1.94
CA LEU A 288 -5.05 7.26 2.57
C LEU A 288 -4.68 8.71 2.23
N GLY A 289 -4.48 9.53 3.26
CA GLY A 289 -4.18 10.96 3.13
C GLY A 289 -5.39 11.89 3.25
N ALA A 290 -6.63 11.39 3.13
CA ALA A 290 -7.83 12.20 3.35
C ALA A 290 -7.95 12.66 4.81
N THR A 291 -8.62 13.81 4.99
CA THR A 291 -8.89 14.36 6.32
C THR A 291 -10.37 14.78 6.47
N PHE A 292 -10.83 14.79 7.71
CA PHE A 292 -12.11 15.35 8.11
C PHE A 292 -11.88 16.29 9.31
N GLY A 293 -12.32 17.54 9.23
CA GLY A 293 -11.99 18.54 10.24
C GLY A 293 -10.49 18.69 10.50
N GLY A 294 -9.64 18.50 9.49
CA GLY A 294 -8.17 18.58 9.59
C GLY A 294 -7.48 17.34 10.19
N LYS A 295 -8.24 16.33 10.65
CA LYS A 295 -7.70 15.09 11.22
C LYS A 295 -7.76 13.96 10.18
N LYS A 296 -6.71 13.14 10.07
CA LYS A 296 -6.65 12.01 9.13
C LYS A 296 -7.81 11.02 9.36
N VAL A 297 -8.47 10.56 8.27
CA VAL A 297 -9.47 9.50 8.36
C VAL A 297 -8.83 8.17 8.79
N GLY A 298 -9.63 7.26 9.33
CA GLY A 298 -9.15 6.03 9.98
C GLY A 298 -8.72 6.27 11.44
N THR A 299 -8.75 7.54 11.89
CA THR A 299 -8.32 7.91 13.25
C THR A 299 -9.46 8.43 14.13
N PHE A 300 -10.69 8.35 13.65
CA PHE A 300 -11.89 8.70 14.41
C PHE A 300 -12.49 7.48 15.10
N GLY A 301 -12.62 6.38 14.36
CA GLY A 301 -13.12 5.12 14.87
C GLY A 301 -12.10 4.35 15.73
N HIS A 302 -12.51 3.17 16.15
CA HIS A 302 -11.70 2.30 17.00
C HIS A 302 -10.59 1.60 16.24
N VAL A 303 -10.86 1.24 14.97
CA VAL A 303 -9.94 0.56 14.06
C VAL A 303 -10.04 1.21 12.68
N GLY A 304 -8.89 1.44 12.07
CA GLY A 304 -8.80 1.80 10.66
C GLY A 304 -8.07 0.72 9.85
N THR A 305 -8.42 0.61 8.57
CA THR A 305 -7.79 -0.34 7.64
C THR A 305 -7.31 0.35 6.39
N LEU A 306 -6.28 -0.20 5.75
CA LEU A 306 -5.70 0.31 4.50
C LEU A 306 -5.39 -0.85 3.54
N SER A 307 -5.37 -0.52 2.26
CA SER A 307 -4.90 -1.40 1.20
C SER A 307 -3.73 -0.76 0.44
N PHE A 308 -2.78 -1.60 0.04
CA PHE A 308 -1.63 -1.21 -0.77
C PHE A 308 -1.56 -2.02 -2.07
N TYR A 309 -2.72 -2.45 -2.59
CA TYR A 309 -2.86 -2.98 -3.94
C TYR A 309 -2.44 -1.91 -4.98
N PRO A 310 -1.95 -2.27 -6.19
CA PRO A 310 -1.39 -1.31 -7.15
C PRO A 310 -2.27 -0.12 -7.52
N ALA A 311 -3.58 -0.22 -7.40
CA ALA A 311 -4.52 0.86 -7.72
C ALA A 311 -4.60 1.94 -6.63
N HIS A 312 -4.23 1.62 -5.38
CA HIS A 312 -4.40 2.54 -4.24
C HIS A 312 -3.37 3.69 -4.22
N HIS A 313 -3.41 4.50 -3.18
CA HIS A 313 -2.60 5.72 -3.04
C HIS A 313 -1.11 5.44 -3.05
N ILE A 314 -0.69 4.37 -2.38
CA ILE A 314 0.64 3.76 -2.44
C ILE A 314 0.49 2.26 -2.68
N THR A 315 1.54 1.61 -3.17
CA THR A 315 1.50 0.17 -3.44
C THR A 315 2.63 -0.60 -2.78
N MET A 316 2.33 -1.86 -2.43
CA MET A 316 3.30 -2.89 -2.05
C MET A 316 3.28 -4.08 -3.03
N GLY A 317 2.61 -3.92 -4.22
CA GLY A 317 2.21 -5.05 -5.06
C GLY A 317 0.95 -5.69 -4.48
N GLU A 318 1.05 -6.34 -3.35
CA GLU A 318 -0.03 -6.72 -2.45
C GLU A 318 0.33 -6.27 -1.03
N GLY A 319 -0.65 -5.82 -0.25
CA GLY A 319 -0.44 -5.37 1.11
C GLY A 319 -1.65 -4.64 1.69
N GLY A 320 -1.65 -4.50 2.99
CA GLY A 320 -2.63 -3.74 3.74
C GLY A 320 -2.12 -3.41 5.14
N ALA A 321 -2.92 -2.72 5.93
CA ALA A 321 -2.62 -2.46 7.33
C ALA A 321 -3.90 -2.31 8.14
N VAL A 322 -3.82 -2.72 9.42
CA VAL A 322 -4.79 -2.43 10.47
C VAL A 322 -4.12 -1.51 11.48
N PHE A 323 -4.82 -0.49 11.94
CA PHE A 323 -4.27 0.44 12.92
C PHE A 323 -5.30 0.87 13.97
N THR A 324 -4.84 1.06 15.19
CA THR A 324 -5.65 1.40 16.37
C THR A 324 -4.78 2.04 17.45
N ASP A 325 -5.41 2.72 18.42
CA ASP A 325 -4.73 3.17 19.65
C ASP A 325 -5.05 2.28 20.85
N ASP A 326 -5.98 1.34 20.71
CA ASP A 326 -6.40 0.43 21.79
C ASP A 326 -5.42 -0.75 21.92
N ASP A 327 -4.86 -0.93 23.12
CA ASP A 327 -3.88 -1.98 23.41
C ASP A 327 -4.48 -3.40 23.38
N LEU A 328 -5.78 -3.57 23.69
CA LEU A 328 -6.45 -4.87 23.62
C LEU A 328 -6.72 -5.27 22.17
N LEU A 329 -7.20 -4.30 21.35
CA LEU A 329 -7.38 -4.52 19.92
C LEU A 329 -6.05 -4.82 19.24
N ARG A 330 -4.97 -4.10 19.57
CA ARG A 330 -3.62 -4.41 19.08
C ARG A 330 -3.25 -5.86 19.35
N ARG A 331 -3.43 -6.33 20.61
CA ARG A 331 -3.10 -7.72 20.98
C ARG A 331 -3.97 -8.74 20.22
N ALA A 332 -5.25 -8.47 20.06
CA ALA A 332 -6.14 -9.32 19.26
C ALA A 332 -5.70 -9.38 17.79
N VAL A 333 -5.41 -8.22 17.20
CA VAL A 333 -4.91 -8.10 15.81
C VAL A 333 -3.61 -8.87 15.62
N GLU A 334 -2.62 -8.69 16.49
CA GLU A 334 -1.34 -9.40 16.44
C GLU A 334 -1.52 -10.92 16.52
N SER A 335 -2.31 -11.37 17.50
CA SER A 335 -2.57 -12.79 17.69
C SER A 335 -3.29 -13.41 16.50
N ILE A 336 -4.39 -12.82 16.06
CA ILE A 336 -5.23 -13.35 14.96
C ILE A 336 -4.48 -13.30 13.63
N ARG A 337 -3.67 -12.25 13.38
CA ARG A 337 -2.81 -12.16 12.20
C ARG A 337 -1.79 -13.31 12.14
N ASP A 338 -1.29 -13.74 13.32
CA ASP A 338 -0.19 -14.68 13.49
C ASP A 338 -0.69 -16.01 14.06
N TRP A 339 -1.62 -16.68 13.38
CA TRP A 339 -2.23 -17.99 13.67
C TRP A 339 -3.09 -18.05 14.95
N GLY A 340 -3.42 -16.96 15.58
CA GLY A 340 -4.09 -16.95 16.90
C GLY A 340 -3.16 -17.16 18.08
N ARG A 341 -1.85 -17.00 17.87
CA ARG A 341 -0.80 -17.30 18.84
C ARG A 341 -0.77 -16.28 19.98
N ASP A 342 -0.48 -16.75 21.20
CA ASP A 342 -0.27 -15.89 22.36
C ASP A 342 1.12 -15.21 22.38
N CYS A 343 2.10 -15.82 21.75
CA CYS A 343 3.45 -15.28 21.67
C CYS A 343 3.53 -14.06 20.75
N TYR A 344 4.08 -12.96 21.26
CA TYR A 344 4.30 -11.70 20.56
C TYR A 344 5.79 -11.44 20.20
N CYS A 345 6.65 -12.46 20.30
CA CYS A 345 8.03 -12.34 19.84
C CYS A 345 8.08 -12.14 18.34
N ALA A 346 8.90 -11.18 17.90
CA ALA A 346 9.14 -10.93 16.47
C ALA A 346 9.68 -12.20 15.79
N PRO A 347 9.46 -12.38 14.47
CA PRO A 347 10.05 -13.47 13.70
C PRO A 347 11.56 -13.59 13.91
N GLY A 348 12.06 -14.82 14.08
CA GLY A 348 13.49 -15.08 14.36
C GLY A 348 13.94 -14.75 15.78
N ARG A 349 13.07 -14.27 16.67
CA ARG A 349 13.39 -14.00 18.08
C ARG A 349 12.58 -14.88 19.00
N ASP A 350 13.21 -15.37 20.05
CA ASP A 350 12.59 -16.20 21.06
C ASP A 350 12.76 -15.60 22.45
N ASN A 351 11.79 -15.89 23.33
CA ASN A 351 11.82 -15.57 24.76
C ASN A 351 12.13 -14.09 25.09
N THR A 352 11.72 -13.15 24.24
CA THR A 352 11.93 -11.70 24.47
C THR A 352 11.19 -11.20 25.72
N CYS A 353 10.13 -11.91 26.16
CA CYS A 353 9.41 -11.63 27.39
C CYS A 353 10.09 -12.20 28.66
N GLY A 354 11.10 -13.08 28.55
CA GLY A 354 11.73 -13.79 29.65
C GLY A 354 10.82 -14.80 30.36
N LYS A 355 9.66 -15.12 29.79
CA LYS A 355 8.60 -15.94 30.44
C LYS A 355 8.11 -17.09 29.56
N ARG A 356 8.87 -17.54 28.56
CA ARG A 356 8.46 -18.52 27.54
C ARG A 356 7.77 -19.76 28.12
N PHE A 357 8.26 -20.27 29.26
CA PHE A 357 7.78 -21.49 29.91
C PHE A 357 7.12 -21.23 31.28
N LYS A 358 6.72 -19.98 31.55
CA LYS A 358 6.20 -19.58 32.87
C LYS A 358 4.71 -19.28 32.88
N TRP A 359 4.03 -19.51 31.77
CA TRP A 359 2.60 -19.25 31.64
C TRP A 359 1.79 -20.52 31.89
N GLN A 360 0.61 -20.33 32.52
CA GLN A 360 -0.44 -21.34 32.58
C GLN A 360 -1.60 -20.80 31.77
N LEU A 361 -1.81 -21.37 30.56
CA LEU A 361 -2.81 -20.89 29.60
C LEU A 361 -3.83 -22.01 29.34
N GLY A 362 -5.11 -21.76 29.64
CA GLY A 362 -6.19 -22.73 29.47
C GLY A 362 -5.89 -24.05 30.17
N GLY A 363 -6.21 -25.17 29.53
CA GLY A 363 -5.93 -26.52 30.01
C GLY A 363 -4.55 -27.09 29.68
N MET A 364 -3.60 -26.24 29.24
CA MET A 364 -2.25 -26.68 28.89
C MET A 364 -1.45 -27.11 30.13
N PRO A 365 -0.50 -28.07 30.00
CA PRO A 365 0.40 -28.42 31.11
C PRO A 365 1.19 -27.22 31.63
N ALA A 366 1.51 -27.20 32.91
CA ALA A 366 2.35 -26.17 33.51
C ALA A 366 3.72 -26.12 32.82
N GLY A 367 4.17 -24.90 32.42
CA GLY A 367 5.42 -24.71 31.73
C GLY A 367 5.36 -25.05 30.22
N TYR A 368 4.18 -25.25 29.66
CA TYR A 368 4.05 -25.42 28.22
C TYR A 368 4.54 -24.18 27.47
N ASP A 369 5.19 -24.38 26.33
CA ASP A 369 5.74 -23.28 25.56
C ASP A 369 4.62 -22.38 24.98
N HIS A 370 4.51 -21.13 25.50
CA HIS A 370 3.47 -20.23 25.06
C HIS A 370 3.59 -19.81 23.58
N LYS A 371 4.74 -20.04 22.96
CA LYS A 371 4.90 -19.85 21.51
C LYS A 371 4.01 -20.80 20.69
N TYR A 372 3.63 -21.92 21.26
CA TYR A 372 2.74 -22.93 20.67
C TYR A 372 1.38 -22.99 21.37
N THR A 373 1.00 -21.94 22.08
CA THR A 373 -0.34 -21.75 22.65
C THR A 373 -1.13 -20.77 21.78
N TYR A 374 -2.37 -21.10 21.50
CA TYR A 374 -3.24 -20.34 20.61
C TYR A 374 -4.51 -19.95 21.37
N SER A 375 -4.74 -18.65 21.54
CA SER A 375 -5.89 -18.07 22.27
C SER A 375 -6.99 -17.57 21.34
N HIS A 376 -6.74 -17.55 20.03
CA HIS A 376 -7.70 -17.15 19.01
C HIS A 376 -7.72 -18.16 17.86
N LEU A 377 -8.84 -18.18 17.13
CA LEU A 377 -8.92 -18.77 15.80
C LEU A 377 -8.30 -17.76 14.82
N GLY A 378 -7.03 -17.95 14.47
CA GLY A 378 -6.27 -16.97 13.70
C GLY A 378 -5.87 -17.42 12.32
N TYR A 379 -5.21 -16.52 11.59
CA TYR A 379 -4.78 -16.64 10.20
C TYR A 379 -3.26 -16.48 10.10
N ASN A 380 -2.71 -16.64 8.91
CA ASN A 380 -1.38 -16.12 8.57
C ASN A 380 -1.52 -15.02 7.51
N LEU A 381 -1.58 -13.76 7.95
CA LEU A 381 -1.85 -12.62 7.09
C LEU A 381 -0.66 -11.64 6.99
N LYS A 382 0.54 -12.09 7.40
CA LYS A 382 1.75 -11.27 7.31
C LYS A 382 2.18 -11.02 5.87
N ILE A 383 2.87 -9.90 5.66
CA ILE A 383 3.58 -9.58 4.41
C ILE A 383 5.01 -10.08 4.44
N THR A 384 5.68 -10.01 3.30
CA THR A 384 7.13 -10.16 3.18
C THR A 384 7.83 -8.82 3.41
N ASP A 385 9.12 -8.86 3.79
CA ASP A 385 9.89 -7.63 3.98
C ASP A 385 10.15 -6.90 2.65
N MET A 386 10.13 -7.60 1.52
CA MET A 386 10.18 -7.01 0.17
C MET A 386 8.95 -6.13 -0.12
N GLN A 387 7.74 -6.59 0.24
CA GLN A 387 6.52 -5.77 0.12
C GLN A 387 6.61 -4.51 0.99
N ALA A 388 7.11 -4.65 2.22
CA ALA A 388 7.30 -3.52 3.13
C ALA A 388 8.35 -2.53 2.61
N ALA A 389 9.42 -2.99 1.99
CA ALA A 389 10.45 -2.16 1.38
C ALA A 389 9.89 -1.30 0.24
N LEU A 390 9.07 -1.90 -0.64
CA LEU A 390 8.34 -1.17 -1.68
C LEU A 390 7.42 -0.11 -1.06
N GLY A 391 6.60 -0.50 -0.07
CA GLY A 391 5.71 0.41 0.63
C GLY A 391 6.42 1.57 1.32
N LEU A 392 7.61 1.32 1.86
CA LEU A 392 8.42 2.35 2.51
C LEU A 392 8.88 3.43 1.54
N ALA A 393 9.34 3.04 0.33
CA ALA A 393 9.68 3.98 -0.73
C ALA A 393 8.46 4.77 -1.21
N GLN A 394 7.33 4.10 -1.39
CA GLN A 394 6.07 4.73 -1.79
C GLN A 394 5.56 5.73 -0.74
N LEU A 395 5.73 5.44 0.55
CA LEU A 395 5.33 6.32 1.65
C LEU A 395 6.11 7.66 1.63
N GLU A 396 7.36 7.65 1.14
CA GLU A 396 8.16 8.87 0.95
C GLU A 396 7.54 9.84 -0.08
N ARG A 397 6.71 9.32 -1.00
CA ARG A 397 6.07 10.05 -2.10
C ARG A 397 4.58 10.35 -1.87
N LEU A 398 4.01 9.86 -0.76
CA LEU A 398 2.56 9.86 -0.53
C LEU A 398 1.92 11.25 -0.65
N GLU A 399 2.50 12.28 -0.02
CA GLU A 399 1.94 13.65 -0.08
C GLU A 399 1.85 14.16 -1.52
N GLY A 400 2.90 13.93 -2.32
CA GLY A 400 2.90 14.28 -3.75
C GLY A 400 1.83 13.54 -4.55
N PHE A 401 1.56 12.28 -4.20
CA PHE A 401 0.50 11.49 -4.83
C PHE A 401 -0.89 11.99 -4.46
N VAL A 402 -1.12 12.35 -3.19
CA VAL A 402 -2.39 12.92 -2.73
C VAL A 402 -2.68 14.24 -3.45
N GLU A 403 -1.69 15.15 -3.51
CA GLU A 403 -1.84 16.43 -4.20
C GLU A 403 -2.07 16.26 -5.71
N ALA A 404 -1.42 15.30 -6.37
CA ALA A 404 -1.68 15.01 -7.77
C ALA A 404 -3.13 14.55 -8.00
N ARG A 405 -3.66 13.66 -7.15
CA ARG A 405 -5.06 13.21 -7.21
C ARG A 405 -6.04 14.35 -7.05
N LYS A 406 -5.82 15.25 -6.10
CA LYS A 406 -6.64 16.46 -5.90
C LYS A 406 -6.64 17.37 -7.12
N ARG A 407 -5.46 17.65 -7.69
CA ARG A 407 -5.35 18.47 -8.92
C ARG A 407 -6.08 17.83 -10.10
N ASN A 408 -5.89 16.53 -10.31
CA ASN A 408 -6.52 15.79 -11.39
C ASN A 408 -8.05 15.77 -11.25
N PHE A 409 -8.54 15.54 -10.03
CA PHE A 409 -9.97 15.62 -9.72
C PHE A 409 -10.55 17.02 -10.01
N ALA A 410 -9.90 18.06 -9.52
CA ALA A 410 -10.33 19.44 -9.74
C ALA A 410 -10.34 19.83 -11.23
N GLN A 411 -9.40 19.32 -12.03
CA GLN A 411 -9.38 19.53 -13.48
C GLN A 411 -10.60 18.90 -14.14
N LEU A 412 -10.88 17.62 -13.88
CA LEU A 412 -12.06 16.92 -14.41
C LEU A 412 -13.36 17.60 -13.98
N HIS A 413 -13.47 17.99 -12.70
CA HIS A 413 -14.65 18.66 -12.17
C HIS A 413 -14.94 19.97 -12.91
N ARG A 414 -13.92 20.82 -13.10
CA ARG A 414 -14.06 22.07 -13.87
C ARG A 414 -14.45 21.81 -15.33
N ARG A 415 -13.85 20.81 -15.98
CA ARG A 415 -14.12 20.48 -17.40
C ARG A 415 -15.54 19.96 -17.60
N LEU A 416 -16.04 19.18 -16.66
CA LEU A 416 -17.37 18.56 -16.74
C LEU A 416 -18.49 19.39 -16.09
N ALA A 417 -18.19 20.48 -15.38
CA ALA A 417 -19.17 21.35 -14.75
C ALA A 417 -20.30 21.84 -15.71
N PRO A 418 -20.03 22.17 -16.99
CA PRO A 418 -21.08 22.54 -17.94
C PRO A 418 -22.08 21.41 -18.22
N MET A 419 -21.75 20.16 -17.89
CA MET A 419 -22.62 18.99 -18.08
C MET A 419 -23.50 18.67 -16.87
N SER A 420 -23.57 19.54 -15.86
CA SER A 420 -24.36 19.34 -14.62
C SER A 420 -25.84 19.09 -14.83
N GLY A 421 -26.43 19.53 -15.97
CA GLY A 421 -27.80 19.16 -16.39
C GLY A 421 -27.94 17.72 -16.91
N ARG A 422 -26.85 16.98 -17.09
CA ARG A 422 -26.83 15.61 -17.61
C ARG A 422 -26.10 14.64 -16.68
N LEU A 423 -25.20 15.16 -15.86
CA LEU A 423 -24.36 14.41 -14.94
C LEU A 423 -24.53 14.88 -13.50
N ILE A 424 -24.60 13.95 -12.58
CA ILE A 424 -24.35 14.21 -11.16
C ILE A 424 -22.84 14.07 -10.97
N LEU A 425 -22.18 15.21 -10.73
CA LEU A 425 -20.75 15.25 -10.46
C LEU A 425 -20.47 15.03 -8.97
N PRO A 426 -19.34 14.43 -8.61
CA PRO A 426 -19.01 14.14 -7.21
C PRO A 426 -18.72 15.42 -6.43
N GLU A 427 -19.15 15.42 -5.17
CA GLU A 427 -18.87 16.48 -4.20
C GLU A 427 -18.20 15.91 -2.96
N ALA A 428 -17.28 16.70 -2.38
CA ALA A 428 -16.69 16.37 -1.10
C ALA A 428 -17.76 16.43 0.02
N THR A 429 -17.70 15.51 0.96
CA THR A 429 -18.50 15.60 2.19
C THR A 429 -18.15 16.90 2.92
N PRO A 430 -19.13 17.68 3.40
CA PRO A 430 -18.85 18.91 4.12
C PRO A 430 -17.86 18.70 5.27
N GLY A 431 -16.87 19.58 5.40
CA GLY A 431 -15.81 19.49 6.41
C GLY A 431 -14.70 18.49 6.10
N SER A 432 -14.75 17.80 4.96
CA SER A 432 -13.69 16.88 4.52
C SER A 432 -12.72 17.51 3.52
N ASP A 433 -11.51 16.93 3.46
CA ASP A 433 -10.53 17.16 2.40
C ASP A 433 -10.14 15.80 1.82
N PRO A 434 -10.82 15.37 0.73
CA PRO A 434 -10.68 14.04 0.16
C PRO A 434 -9.30 13.78 -0.44
N SER A 435 -8.88 12.53 -0.35
CA SER A 435 -7.77 11.98 -1.14
C SER A 435 -8.36 11.09 -2.23
N TRP A 436 -8.76 11.69 -3.34
CA TRP A 436 -9.57 11.04 -4.35
C TRP A 436 -8.91 9.79 -4.97
N PHE A 437 -9.62 8.67 -4.92
CA PHE A 437 -9.20 7.44 -5.59
C PHE A 437 -9.62 7.41 -7.07
N GLY A 438 -10.83 7.88 -7.36
CA GLY A 438 -11.41 7.99 -8.69
C GLY A 438 -12.36 9.18 -8.80
N PHE A 439 -12.80 9.47 -10.02
CA PHE A 439 -13.78 10.51 -10.33
C PHE A 439 -15.11 9.82 -10.72
N PRO A 440 -16.06 9.64 -9.79
CA PRO A 440 -17.34 9.02 -10.08
C PRO A 440 -18.23 9.96 -10.91
N ILE A 441 -18.98 9.40 -11.83
CA ILE A 441 -19.91 10.10 -12.73
C ILE A 441 -21.22 9.32 -12.73
N THR A 442 -22.33 9.98 -12.41
CA THR A 442 -23.66 9.38 -12.48
C THR A 442 -24.49 10.09 -13.54
N LEU A 443 -25.08 9.35 -14.47
CA LEU A 443 -25.99 9.90 -15.46
C LEU A 443 -27.32 10.32 -14.80
N MET A 444 -27.79 11.54 -15.08
CA MET A 444 -29.09 12.02 -14.63
C MET A 444 -30.21 11.12 -15.17
N PRO A 445 -31.36 10.96 -14.44
CA PRO A 445 -32.48 10.11 -14.89
C PRO A 445 -33.01 10.47 -16.27
N GLU A 446 -33.00 11.74 -16.63
CA GLU A 446 -33.53 12.31 -17.88
C GLU A 446 -32.63 12.05 -19.09
N VAL A 447 -31.40 11.63 -18.86
CA VAL A 447 -30.45 11.30 -19.94
C VAL A 447 -30.85 9.99 -20.59
N ARG A 448 -31.09 10.03 -21.91
CA ARG A 448 -31.50 8.84 -22.70
C ARG A 448 -30.38 7.82 -22.89
N GLN A 449 -29.14 8.31 -22.99
CA GLN A 449 -27.97 7.46 -23.13
C GLN A 449 -27.78 6.63 -21.85
N THR A 450 -27.40 5.37 -22.03
CA THR A 450 -27.12 4.50 -20.88
C THR A 450 -25.65 4.58 -20.45
N ARG A 451 -25.38 4.16 -19.21
CA ARG A 451 -24.00 4.03 -18.72
C ARG A 451 -23.18 3.12 -19.63
N GLU A 452 -23.73 1.98 -20.07
CA GLU A 452 -23.07 1.00 -20.96
C GLU A 452 -22.69 1.62 -22.29
N GLN A 453 -23.55 2.47 -22.87
CA GLN A 453 -23.27 3.17 -24.11
C GLN A 453 -22.11 4.16 -23.92
N LEU A 454 -22.13 4.96 -22.84
CA LEU A 454 -21.06 5.92 -22.57
C LEU A 454 -19.74 5.21 -22.24
N THR A 455 -19.73 4.21 -21.37
CA THR A 455 -18.50 3.48 -21.03
C THR A 455 -17.95 2.72 -22.24
N GLY A 456 -18.82 2.12 -23.07
CA GLY A 456 -18.41 1.48 -24.33
C GLY A 456 -17.80 2.47 -25.35
N PHE A 457 -18.32 3.70 -25.42
CA PHE A 457 -17.72 4.77 -26.21
C PHE A 457 -16.35 5.19 -25.68
N LEU A 458 -16.21 5.37 -24.37
CA LEU A 458 -14.93 5.73 -23.74
C LEU A 458 -13.86 4.65 -23.93
N GLU A 459 -14.21 3.38 -23.76
CA GLU A 459 -13.28 2.25 -23.99
C GLU A 459 -12.79 2.20 -25.46
N LYS A 460 -13.64 2.49 -26.45
CA LYS A 460 -13.23 2.63 -27.87
C LYS A 460 -12.20 3.76 -28.06
N HIS A 461 -12.28 4.80 -27.24
CA HIS A 461 -11.33 5.92 -27.23
C HIS A 461 -10.14 5.72 -26.30
N ARG A 462 -9.90 4.47 -25.86
CA ARG A 462 -8.79 4.09 -24.97
C ARG A 462 -8.88 4.72 -23.58
N ILE A 463 -10.06 5.11 -23.12
CA ILE A 463 -10.31 5.65 -21.77
C ILE A 463 -10.92 4.53 -20.94
N GLY A 464 -10.15 3.99 -20.02
CA GLY A 464 -10.60 2.92 -19.15
C GLY A 464 -11.57 3.42 -18.06
N THR A 465 -12.62 2.66 -17.83
CA THR A 465 -13.66 2.96 -16.85
C THR A 465 -13.80 1.85 -15.81
N ARG A 466 -14.41 2.14 -14.68
CA ARG A 466 -14.79 1.14 -13.67
C ARG A 466 -16.18 1.45 -13.12
N LEU A 467 -16.89 0.40 -12.72
CA LEU A 467 -18.14 0.57 -11.97
C LEU A 467 -17.83 0.97 -10.53
N LEU A 468 -18.80 1.58 -9.83
CA LEU A 468 -18.63 1.86 -8.42
C LEU A 468 -18.77 0.54 -7.64
N PHE A 469 -17.63 -0.09 -7.37
CA PHE A 469 -17.50 -1.36 -6.65
C PHE A 469 -18.47 -2.45 -7.16
N ALA A 470 -19.22 -3.05 -6.26
CA ALA A 470 -20.21 -4.09 -6.59
C ALA A 470 -21.57 -3.51 -7.05
N GLY A 471 -21.73 -2.18 -7.07
CA GLY A 471 -23.03 -1.56 -7.30
C GLY A 471 -23.96 -1.75 -6.11
N ASN A 472 -24.77 -2.82 -6.13
CA ASN A 472 -25.59 -3.24 -5.00
C ASN A 472 -25.23 -4.67 -4.61
N LEU A 473 -24.54 -4.85 -3.47
CA LEU A 473 -24.09 -6.14 -2.97
C LEU A 473 -25.24 -7.13 -2.77
N THR A 474 -26.42 -6.66 -2.36
CA THR A 474 -27.58 -7.54 -2.11
C THR A 474 -28.09 -8.22 -3.40
N ARG A 475 -27.75 -7.66 -4.57
CA ARG A 475 -28.10 -8.19 -5.90
C ARG A 475 -27.00 -9.10 -6.49
N GLN A 476 -25.84 -9.19 -5.87
CA GLN A 476 -24.74 -10.02 -6.35
C GLN A 476 -25.03 -11.52 -6.14
N PRO A 477 -24.62 -12.40 -7.07
CA PRO A 477 -24.93 -13.85 -7.00
C PRO A 477 -24.52 -14.50 -5.68
N TYR A 478 -23.34 -14.16 -5.15
CA TYR A 478 -22.83 -14.76 -3.91
C TYR A 478 -23.61 -14.34 -2.66
N PHE A 479 -24.36 -13.24 -2.75
CA PHE A 479 -25.12 -12.69 -1.62
C PHE A 479 -26.51 -13.32 -1.49
N GLN A 480 -27.00 -14.00 -2.52
CA GLN A 480 -28.31 -14.61 -2.52
C GLN A 480 -28.43 -15.66 -1.38
N GLY A 481 -29.50 -15.57 -0.61
CA GLY A 481 -29.73 -16.46 0.54
C GLY A 481 -28.89 -16.14 1.79
N ARG A 482 -28.03 -15.12 1.76
CA ARG A 482 -27.29 -14.68 2.96
C ARG A 482 -28.19 -13.87 3.89
N GLN A 483 -28.05 -14.13 5.19
CA GLN A 483 -28.77 -13.35 6.19
C GLN A 483 -28.28 -11.89 6.20
N HIS A 484 -29.20 -10.95 6.08
CA HIS A 484 -28.94 -9.52 6.15
C HIS A 484 -30.24 -8.77 6.47
N ARG A 485 -30.13 -7.48 6.76
CA ARG A 485 -31.27 -6.57 6.93
C ARG A 485 -31.03 -5.31 6.10
N ILE A 486 -32.11 -4.80 5.50
CA ILE A 486 -32.12 -3.50 4.82
C ILE A 486 -32.91 -2.52 5.70
N SER A 487 -32.34 -1.36 6.01
CA SER A 487 -33.01 -0.30 6.75
C SER A 487 -33.61 0.71 5.76
N GLY A 488 -34.91 0.68 5.61
CA GLY A 488 -35.64 1.49 4.62
C GLY A 488 -35.49 0.95 3.19
N SER A 489 -35.14 1.81 2.22
CA SER A 489 -34.95 1.45 0.81
C SER A 489 -33.46 1.58 0.40
N LEU A 490 -33.08 0.96 -0.73
CA LEU A 490 -31.77 1.08 -1.38
C LEU A 490 -31.88 1.72 -2.77
N GLU A 491 -32.79 2.67 -2.95
CA GLU A 491 -33.07 3.29 -4.26
C GLU A 491 -31.88 4.06 -4.81
N VAL A 492 -31.13 4.77 -3.96
CA VAL A 492 -29.93 5.49 -4.42
C VAL A 492 -28.80 4.51 -4.73
N THR A 493 -28.66 3.44 -3.93
CA THR A 493 -27.73 2.32 -4.21
C THR A 493 -28.04 1.67 -5.57
N ASP A 494 -29.30 1.39 -5.89
CA ASP A 494 -29.69 0.83 -7.19
C ASP A 494 -29.41 1.83 -8.33
N ARG A 495 -29.69 3.12 -8.15
CA ARG A 495 -29.31 4.16 -9.12
C ARG A 495 -27.80 4.21 -9.36
N VAL A 496 -27.00 4.10 -8.30
CA VAL A 496 -25.54 4.01 -8.40
C VAL A 496 -25.14 2.78 -9.20
N MET A 497 -25.72 1.62 -8.94
CA MET A 497 -25.44 0.39 -9.69
C MET A 497 -25.76 0.53 -11.18
N GLU A 498 -26.85 1.20 -11.52
CA GLU A 498 -27.36 1.29 -12.90
C GLU A 498 -26.71 2.42 -13.71
N ARG A 499 -26.38 3.55 -13.07
CA ARG A 499 -26.04 4.80 -13.76
C ARG A 499 -24.67 5.36 -13.45
N THR A 500 -23.91 4.77 -12.53
CA THR A 500 -22.60 5.29 -12.10
C THR A 500 -21.44 4.45 -12.66
N PHE A 501 -20.40 5.16 -13.07
CA PHE A 501 -19.05 4.62 -13.34
C PHE A 501 -18.04 5.65 -12.86
N TRP A 502 -16.75 5.30 -12.86
CA TRP A 502 -15.70 6.27 -12.55
C TRP A 502 -14.51 6.15 -13.50
N ILE A 503 -13.78 7.25 -13.64
CA ILE A 503 -12.53 7.38 -14.39
C ILE A 503 -11.38 7.76 -13.47
N GLY A 504 -10.15 7.63 -13.97
CA GLY A 504 -8.95 7.79 -13.16
C GLY A 504 -8.62 9.23 -12.79
N VAL A 505 -8.02 9.37 -11.59
CA VAL A 505 -7.36 10.60 -11.11
C VAL A 505 -5.97 10.32 -10.54
N TYR A 506 -5.42 9.13 -10.75
CA TYR A 506 -4.17 8.71 -10.13
C TYR A 506 -2.96 9.51 -10.64
N PRO A 507 -1.83 9.57 -9.90
CA PRO A 507 -0.71 10.48 -10.16
C PRO A 507 0.01 10.27 -11.50
N GLY A 508 -0.16 9.13 -12.16
CA GLY A 508 0.44 8.84 -13.47
C GLY A 508 -0.30 9.45 -14.65
N LEU A 509 -1.43 10.13 -14.44
CA LEU A 509 -2.18 10.79 -15.51
C LEU A 509 -1.65 12.19 -15.77
N ALA A 510 -1.31 12.46 -17.04
CA ALA A 510 -0.96 13.80 -17.48
C ALA A 510 -2.23 14.67 -17.67
N PRO A 511 -2.15 16.01 -17.51
CA PRO A 511 -3.28 16.91 -17.72
C PRO A 511 -3.98 16.74 -19.08
N ALA A 512 -3.22 16.54 -20.16
CA ALA A 512 -3.77 16.30 -21.50
C ALA A 512 -4.61 15.01 -21.60
N MET A 513 -4.33 13.99 -20.78
CA MET A 513 -5.15 12.77 -20.71
C MET A 513 -6.51 13.05 -20.08
N LEU A 514 -6.54 13.89 -19.04
CA LEU A 514 -7.78 14.30 -18.35
C LEU A 514 -8.66 15.18 -19.24
N ASP A 515 -8.05 16.14 -19.94
CA ASP A 515 -8.75 16.98 -20.90
C ASP A 515 -9.37 16.14 -22.03
N TYR A 516 -8.59 15.22 -22.60
CA TYR A 516 -9.09 14.31 -23.63
C TYR A 516 -10.26 13.45 -23.11
N ALA A 517 -10.17 12.91 -21.89
CA ALA A 517 -11.26 12.13 -21.31
C ALA A 517 -12.54 12.97 -21.10
N ALA A 518 -12.40 14.20 -20.62
CA ALA A 518 -13.52 15.13 -20.47
C ALA A 518 -14.16 15.48 -21.80
N ASP A 519 -13.35 15.76 -22.84
CA ASP A 519 -13.83 16.08 -24.19
C ASP A 519 -14.65 14.94 -24.79
N ARG A 520 -14.21 13.68 -24.62
CA ARG A 520 -14.98 12.52 -25.09
C ARG A 520 -16.31 12.34 -24.37
N ILE A 521 -16.37 12.62 -23.06
CA ILE A 521 -17.62 12.60 -22.30
C ILE A 521 -18.57 13.68 -22.80
N ILE A 522 -18.07 14.91 -22.99
CA ILE A 522 -18.87 16.05 -23.46
C ILE A 522 -19.41 15.79 -24.87
N GLU A 523 -18.55 15.29 -25.78
CA GLU A 523 -18.94 14.93 -27.15
C GLU A 523 -20.10 13.93 -27.16
N PHE A 524 -19.93 12.78 -26.47
CA PHE A 524 -20.94 11.73 -26.43
C PHE A 524 -22.29 12.22 -25.91
N LEU A 525 -22.26 13.03 -24.87
CA LEU A 525 -23.47 13.56 -24.27
C LEU A 525 -24.05 14.76 -25.05
N GLY A 526 -23.23 15.47 -25.85
CA GLY A 526 -23.63 16.58 -26.71
C GLY A 526 -24.32 16.14 -28.00
N GLU A 527 -23.98 14.99 -28.56
CA GLU A 527 -24.53 14.47 -29.83
C GLU A 527 -26.02 14.08 -29.77
N GLY A 528 -26.68 14.26 -28.67
CA GLY A 528 -28.10 13.96 -28.46
C GLY A 528 -29.01 15.20 -28.33
N LEU A 529 -28.56 16.38 -28.84
CA LEU A 529 -29.38 17.62 -28.92
C LEU A 529 -30.08 17.71 -30.25
#